data_31840617f872291ca1c302f8acc70192
#
_entry.id   31840617f872291ca1c302f8acc70192
#
_cell.length_a   1.000
_cell.length_b   1.000
_cell.length_c   1.000
_cell.angle_alpha   90.00
_cell.angle_beta   90.00
_cell.angle_gamma   90.00
#
_symmetry.space_group_name_H-M   'P 1'
#
loop_
_entity.id
_entity.type
_entity.pdbx_description
1 polymer ?
#
loop_
_entity_poly.entity_id
_entity_poly.type
_entity_poly.pdbx_seq_one_letter_code
_entity_poly.pdbx_strand_id
1 'polypeptide(L)'
;MIDRESIRFALLGPALLRLALLAIVGAVVGFAFGVVPALWAVIAGLIILLAIHMSCASRLAAWLETPHLDAIPNGWGLWADVFARLYRQRRATETNERRLLENEERFRRTISALPEGIVLVDESLQIDWCNPVAEDHLGIRLSADHGLRLTNLVRDPEFINYLTSAHFDAVLVFRPLARPGLALEVRVVDFEPARSIVITRDITQRERVDAVRRDFIANVSHELRTPLTVVTGFLEVLLDAQPEDAATRQHHLGLMHEQARRMTRLVEDLLTLSRLESKESTLVNDVVDIRQLVREVGDEARALSNGRHRVVVDAPPGFVRGSRDELRSAFGNLVSNAIRYTPDGGQIELRWKQSDTEGRFEVADTGIGIAAEHLSRLTERFYRVDKSRSRETGGTGLGLAIVRHILLRHDGWLEIASTVGEGSTFTAVLPAARLVAVADFDLADAA
;
A
#
# COMPACT_ATOMS: atom_id res chain seq x y z
N MET A 1 41.69 15.08 31.31
CA MET A 1 42.53 16.22 31.82
C MET A 1 43.97 15.76 31.72
N ILE A 2 44.68 16.08 30.63
CA ILE A 2 46.09 15.67 30.44
C ILE A 2 46.91 16.63 31.32
N ASP A 3 47.68 16.01 32.24
CA ASP A 3 48.48 16.74 33.23
C ASP A 3 49.48 17.66 32.52
N ARG A 4 49.38 18.99 32.78
CA ARG A 4 50.25 20.00 32.17
C ARG A 4 51.71 19.77 32.48
N GLU A 5 52.06 19.07 33.60
CA GLU A 5 53.42 18.75 33.97
C GLU A 5 54.01 17.63 33.11
N SER A 6 53.24 16.60 32.79
CA SER A 6 53.68 15.51 31.91
C SER A 6 54.03 16.01 30.49
N ILE A 7 53.31 17.01 30.00
CA ILE A 7 53.56 17.65 28.71
C ILE A 7 54.87 18.43 28.71
N ARG A 8 55.18 19.17 29.81
CA ARG A 8 56.43 19.90 29.94
C ARG A 8 57.65 18.99 29.97
N PHE A 9 57.59 17.89 30.71
CA PHE A 9 58.68 16.92 30.76
C PHE A 9 58.92 16.23 29.43
N ALA A 10 57.91 15.82 28.72
CA ALA A 10 58.01 15.20 27.40
C ALA A 10 58.60 16.15 26.34
N LEU A 11 58.38 17.45 26.47
CA LEU A 11 58.86 18.46 25.53
C LEU A 11 60.29 18.92 25.84
N LEU A 12 60.67 19.05 27.13
CA LEU A 12 61.97 19.54 27.56
C LEU A 12 63.04 18.46 27.57
N GLY A 13 62.72 17.20 27.85
CA GLY A 13 63.67 16.12 27.95
C GLY A 13 64.57 15.94 26.71
N PRO A 14 64.01 15.77 25.50
CA PRO A 14 64.79 15.66 24.27
C PRO A 14 65.60 16.90 23.91
N ALA A 15 65.12 18.10 24.28
CA ALA A 15 65.87 19.33 24.05
C ALA A 15 67.08 19.46 24.96
N LEU A 16 66.93 19.14 26.25
CA LEU A 16 68.01 19.09 27.23
C LEU A 16 69.07 18.04 26.88
N LEU A 17 68.65 16.87 26.42
CA LEU A 17 69.55 15.80 25.98
C LEU A 17 70.44 16.25 24.80
N ARG A 18 69.91 17.03 23.84
CA ARG A 18 70.67 17.53 22.68
C ARG A 18 71.65 18.61 23.10
N LEU A 19 71.26 19.48 24.00
CA LEU A 19 72.15 20.48 24.55
C LEU A 19 73.30 19.84 25.38
N ALA A 20 72.99 18.81 26.17
CA ALA A 20 73.97 18.01 26.88
C ALA A 20 74.96 17.30 25.93
N LEU A 21 74.42 16.70 24.86
CA LEU A 21 75.24 16.05 23.82
C LEU A 21 76.19 17.07 23.14
N LEU A 22 75.66 18.24 22.83
CA LEU A 22 76.45 19.31 22.23
C LEU A 22 77.56 19.84 23.19
N ALA A 23 77.29 19.96 24.49
CA ALA A 23 78.24 20.27 25.49
C ALA A 23 79.36 19.20 25.65
N ILE A 24 78.96 17.91 25.58
CA ILE A 24 79.91 16.78 25.60
C ILE A 24 80.82 16.82 24.37
N VAL A 25 80.23 17.01 23.14
CA VAL A 25 81.01 17.14 21.91
C VAL A 25 82.01 18.32 22.04
N GLY A 26 81.53 19.48 22.53
CA GLY A 26 82.38 20.63 22.80
C GLY A 26 83.54 20.32 23.77
N ALA A 27 83.25 19.59 24.85
CA ALA A 27 84.25 19.17 25.81
C ALA A 27 85.32 18.20 25.23
N VAL A 28 84.89 17.22 24.44
CA VAL A 28 85.75 16.27 23.77
C VAL A 28 86.66 16.95 22.75
N VAL A 29 86.10 17.82 21.91
CA VAL A 29 86.87 18.65 20.94
C VAL A 29 87.86 19.60 21.66
N GLY A 30 87.46 20.21 22.81
CA GLY A 30 88.30 21.06 23.61
C GLY A 30 89.49 20.32 24.23
N PHE A 31 89.26 19.11 24.67
CA PHE A 31 90.34 18.24 25.19
C PHE A 31 91.31 17.79 24.08
N ALA A 32 90.84 17.49 22.90
CA ALA A 32 91.67 16.97 21.79
C ALA A 32 92.39 18.08 20.99
N PHE A 33 91.73 19.24 20.79
CA PHE A 33 92.20 20.28 19.82
C PHE A 33 92.27 21.67 20.39
N GLY A 34 91.96 21.85 21.65
CA GLY A 34 92.01 23.13 22.33
C GLY A 34 90.68 23.96 22.34
N VAL A 35 90.65 25.04 23.05
CA VAL A 35 89.43 25.82 23.36
C VAL A 35 88.78 26.44 22.13
N VAL A 36 89.59 26.99 21.20
CA VAL A 36 89.08 27.67 20.00
C VAL A 36 88.29 26.76 19.04
N PRO A 37 88.80 25.53 18.67
CA PRO A 37 88.02 24.56 17.86
C PRO A 37 86.76 24.08 18.58
N ALA A 38 86.83 23.97 19.94
CA ALA A 38 85.66 23.56 20.72
C ALA A 38 84.53 24.60 20.64
N LEU A 39 84.92 25.88 20.73
CA LEU A 39 83.95 27.00 20.60
C LEU A 39 83.24 27.00 19.22
N TRP A 40 84.02 26.83 18.14
CA TRP A 40 83.47 26.72 16.79
C TRP A 40 82.59 25.49 16.58
N ALA A 41 82.95 24.38 17.15
CA ALA A 41 82.09 23.15 17.09
C ALA A 41 80.77 23.37 17.79
N VAL A 42 80.74 24.02 18.98
CA VAL A 42 79.49 24.34 19.69
C VAL A 42 78.66 25.36 18.94
N ILE A 43 79.26 26.37 18.39
CA ILE A 43 78.57 27.42 17.57
C ILE A 43 77.98 26.81 16.34
N ALA A 44 78.72 25.97 15.60
CA ALA A 44 78.21 25.27 14.44
C ALA A 44 77.04 24.33 14.77
N GLY A 45 77.11 23.60 15.87
CA GLY A 45 76.05 22.77 16.36
C GLY A 45 74.76 23.49 16.74
N LEU A 46 74.92 24.69 17.42
CA LEU A 46 73.79 25.58 17.73
C LEU A 46 73.14 26.14 16.46
N ILE A 47 73.94 26.55 15.47
CA ILE A 47 73.41 27.04 14.17
C ILE A 47 72.62 25.95 13.46
N ILE A 48 73.15 24.73 13.41
CA ILE A 48 72.41 23.57 12.80
C ILE A 48 71.11 23.32 13.55
N LEU A 49 71.13 23.33 14.87
CA LEU A 49 69.96 23.11 15.71
C LEU A 49 68.88 24.20 15.49
N LEU A 50 69.32 25.46 15.38
CA LEU A 50 68.47 26.59 15.08
C LEU A 50 67.88 26.46 13.67
N ALA A 51 68.67 26.09 12.67
CA ALA A 51 68.21 25.93 11.31
C ALA A 51 67.16 24.80 11.21
N ILE A 52 67.31 23.70 11.91
CA ILE A 52 66.32 22.63 12.00
C ILE A 52 65.00 23.15 12.59
N HIS A 53 65.10 23.90 13.73
CA HIS A 53 63.89 24.46 14.36
C HIS A 53 63.17 25.47 13.48
N MET A 54 63.92 26.35 12.80
CA MET A 54 63.36 27.32 11.86
C MET A 54 62.70 26.63 10.65
N SER A 55 63.33 25.58 10.11
CA SER A 55 62.75 24.78 9.03
C SER A 55 61.43 24.07 9.44
N CYS A 56 61.37 23.51 10.63
CA CYS A 56 60.14 22.89 11.15
C CYS A 56 59.05 23.91 11.43
N ALA A 57 59.43 25.07 11.97
CA ALA A 57 58.50 26.20 12.23
C ALA A 57 57.93 26.76 10.91
N SER A 58 58.76 26.94 9.88
CA SER A 58 58.29 27.40 8.56
C SER A 58 57.36 26.43 7.89
N ARG A 59 57.67 25.10 7.99
CA ARG A 59 56.77 24.05 7.48
C ARG A 59 55.44 24.01 8.23
N LEU A 60 55.45 24.25 9.56
CA LEU A 60 54.23 24.36 10.34
C LEU A 60 53.41 25.59 9.91
N ALA A 61 54.03 26.74 9.73
CA ALA A 61 53.35 27.95 9.27
C ALA A 61 52.70 27.75 7.91
N ALA A 62 53.44 27.20 6.94
CA ALA A 62 52.91 26.90 5.62
C ALA A 62 51.75 25.88 5.67
N TRP A 63 51.83 24.88 6.54
CA TRP A 63 50.74 23.92 6.71
C TRP A 63 49.49 24.54 7.36
N LEU A 64 49.65 25.49 8.26
CA LEU A 64 48.52 26.16 8.91
C LEU A 64 47.70 27.03 7.92
N GLU A 65 48.29 27.52 6.83
CA GLU A 65 47.54 28.25 5.78
C GLU A 65 46.59 27.34 4.99
N THR A 66 47.03 26.11 4.74
CA THR A 66 46.22 25.09 4.01
C THR A 66 46.32 23.74 4.71
N PRO A 67 45.55 23.51 5.77
CA PRO A 67 45.74 22.36 6.63
C PRO A 67 45.07 21.11 6.03
N HIS A 68 45.83 20.29 5.28
CA HIS A 68 45.42 18.98 4.76
C HIS A 68 46.11 17.85 5.51
N LEU A 69 45.39 16.72 5.76
CA LEU A 69 45.95 15.58 6.48
C LEU A 69 47.16 14.96 5.79
N ASP A 70 47.15 14.91 4.46
CA ASP A 70 48.20 14.29 3.64
C ASP A 70 49.48 15.17 3.58
N ALA A 71 49.40 16.42 3.94
CA ALA A 71 50.48 17.40 3.85
C ALA A 71 51.12 17.73 5.22
N ILE A 72 50.86 16.96 6.27
CA ILE A 72 51.44 17.21 7.60
C ILE A 72 52.94 16.98 7.56
N PRO A 73 53.76 17.97 7.95
CA PRO A 73 55.22 17.80 7.90
C PRO A 73 55.72 16.73 8.88
N ASN A 74 56.71 15.99 8.48
CA ASN A 74 57.44 15.13 9.38
C ASN A 74 58.51 15.93 10.15
N GLY A 75 58.59 15.70 11.44
CA GLY A 75 59.55 16.32 12.34
C GLY A 75 60.39 15.34 13.14
N TRP A 76 61.47 15.83 13.75
CA TRP A 76 62.29 15.03 14.64
C TRP A 76 62.17 15.53 16.08
N GLY A 77 62.18 14.60 17.06
CA GLY A 77 62.10 14.95 18.49
C GLY A 77 60.83 15.70 18.86
N LEU A 78 60.97 16.88 19.46
CA LEU A 78 59.85 17.73 19.87
C LEU A 78 58.82 17.99 18.75
N TRP A 79 59.29 18.24 17.54
CA TRP A 79 58.47 18.52 16.37
C TRP A 79 57.66 17.29 15.92
N ALA A 80 58.22 16.07 16.12
CA ALA A 80 57.49 14.85 15.83
C ALA A 80 56.21 14.72 16.70
N ASP A 81 56.33 15.04 17.99
CA ASP A 81 55.21 15.02 18.93
C ASP A 81 54.15 16.11 18.61
N VAL A 82 54.64 17.31 18.25
CA VAL A 82 53.74 18.41 17.85
C VAL A 82 52.94 18.02 16.59
N PHE A 83 53.62 17.55 15.55
CA PHE A 83 52.96 17.15 14.32
C PHE A 83 52.04 15.93 14.53
N ALA A 84 52.43 14.94 15.34
CA ALA A 84 51.57 13.83 15.68
C ALA A 84 50.27 14.24 16.44
N ARG A 85 50.38 15.24 17.30
CA ARG A 85 49.20 15.81 17.99
C ARG A 85 48.27 16.55 17.02
N LEU A 86 48.84 17.40 16.15
CA LEU A 86 48.09 18.09 15.11
C LEU A 86 47.39 17.13 14.16
N TYR A 87 48.07 16.04 13.74
CA TYR A 87 47.49 15.01 12.95
C TYR A 87 46.27 14.36 13.63
N ARG A 88 46.44 13.96 14.90
CA ARG A 88 45.31 13.34 15.66
C ARG A 88 44.13 14.28 15.82
N GLN A 89 44.39 15.57 16.13
CA GLN A 89 43.37 16.59 16.30
C GLN A 89 42.62 16.84 14.99
N ARG A 90 43.33 17.01 13.87
CA ARG A 90 42.72 17.28 12.56
C ARG A 90 41.91 16.08 12.07
N ARG A 91 42.46 14.85 12.22
CA ARG A 91 41.77 13.62 11.89
C ARG A 91 40.48 13.45 12.70
N ALA A 92 40.50 13.79 13.97
CA ALA A 92 39.31 13.73 14.82
C ALA A 92 38.24 14.73 14.34
N THR A 93 38.64 15.96 13.98
CA THR A 93 37.72 16.98 13.44
C THR A 93 37.08 16.50 12.11
N GLU A 94 37.90 16.06 11.15
CA GLU A 94 37.40 15.58 9.84
C GLU A 94 36.51 14.34 10.00
N THR A 95 36.85 13.45 10.93
CA THR A 95 36.00 12.27 11.21
C THR A 95 34.65 12.67 11.79
N ASN A 96 34.63 13.68 12.68
CA ASN A 96 33.39 14.20 13.27
C ASN A 96 32.56 14.94 12.24
N GLU A 97 33.15 15.78 11.38
CA GLU A 97 32.46 16.44 10.28
C GLU A 97 31.82 15.44 9.32
N ARG A 98 32.58 14.42 8.89
CA ARG A 98 32.03 13.32 8.06
C ARG A 98 30.86 12.61 8.73
N ARG A 99 30.99 12.27 10.02
CA ARG A 99 29.90 11.60 10.78
C ARG A 99 28.67 12.47 10.88
N LEU A 100 28.80 13.77 11.04
CA LEU A 100 27.68 14.70 11.08
C LEU A 100 26.97 14.74 9.72
N LEU A 101 27.71 14.85 8.62
CA LEU A 101 27.16 14.82 7.26
C LEU A 101 26.48 13.48 6.93
N GLU A 102 27.13 12.36 7.29
CA GLU A 102 26.55 11.03 7.10
C GLU A 102 25.27 10.82 7.93
N ASN A 103 25.23 11.35 9.17
CA ASN A 103 24.03 11.28 9.99
C ASN A 103 22.90 12.13 9.44
N GLU A 104 23.20 13.35 8.97
CA GLU A 104 22.21 14.23 8.34
C GLU A 104 21.62 13.59 7.07
N GLU A 105 22.48 13.02 6.21
CA GLU A 105 22.05 12.35 5.00
C GLU A 105 21.22 11.08 5.32
N ARG A 106 21.64 10.29 6.32
CA ARG A 106 20.89 9.14 6.79
C ARG A 106 19.52 9.55 7.32
N PHE A 107 19.44 10.62 8.11
CA PHE A 107 18.19 11.15 8.65
C PHE A 107 17.24 11.60 7.53
N ARG A 108 17.74 12.35 6.55
CA ARG A 108 16.97 12.76 5.37
C ARG A 108 16.43 11.57 4.59
N ARG A 109 17.28 10.57 4.32
CA ARG A 109 16.86 9.34 3.62
C ARG A 109 15.80 8.57 4.41
N THR A 110 15.94 8.48 5.72
CA THR A 110 14.98 7.79 6.59
C THR A 110 13.60 8.46 6.54
N ILE A 111 13.55 9.79 6.67
CA ILE A 111 12.28 10.53 6.61
C ILE A 111 11.67 10.49 5.20
N SER A 112 12.49 10.51 4.15
CA SER A 112 12.02 10.40 2.77
C SER A 112 11.47 9.01 2.42
N ALA A 113 11.84 7.98 3.17
CA ALA A 113 11.34 6.62 3.00
C ALA A 113 10.02 6.34 3.75
N LEU A 114 9.58 7.27 4.62
CA LEU A 114 8.29 7.16 5.29
C LEU A 114 7.15 7.36 4.28
N PRO A 115 6.08 6.56 4.36
CA PRO A 115 4.91 6.72 3.50
C PRO A 115 4.04 7.92 3.88
N GLU A 116 4.42 8.67 4.89
CA GLU A 116 3.75 9.85 5.40
C GLU A 116 4.41 11.12 4.88
N GLY A 117 3.60 12.10 4.47
CA GLY A 117 4.09 13.43 4.15
C GLY A 117 4.37 14.21 5.43
N ILE A 118 5.54 14.81 5.51
CA ILE A 118 6.00 15.58 6.67
C ILE A 118 6.35 16.99 6.21
N VAL A 119 5.72 17.99 6.81
CA VAL A 119 6.04 19.41 6.60
C VAL A 119 6.40 20.03 7.93
N LEU A 120 7.56 20.66 8.03
CA LEU A 120 7.98 21.46 9.17
C LEU A 120 7.57 22.90 8.90
N VAL A 121 6.83 23.50 9.84
CA VAL A 121 6.37 24.88 9.74
C VAL A 121 6.73 25.68 11.00
N ASP A 122 6.91 26.98 10.83
CA ASP A 122 7.12 27.94 11.93
C ASP A 122 5.78 28.41 12.55
N GLU A 123 5.82 29.29 13.56
CA GLU A 123 4.63 29.91 14.20
C GLU A 123 3.70 30.63 13.20
N SER A 124 4.24 31.11 12.09
CA SER A 124 3.50 31.79 11.03
C SER A 124 2.96 30.83 9.97
N LEU A 125 3.11 29.51 10.18
CA LEU A 125 2.78 28.42 9.24
C LEU A 125 3.59 28.53 7.93
N GLN A 126 4.81 29.11 7.96
CA GLN A 126 5.72 29.13 6.82
C GLN A 126 6.50 27.81 6.75
N ILE A 127 6.71 27.32 5.53
CA ILE A 127 7.39 26.04 5.29
C ILE A 127 8.89 26.20 5.50
N ASP A 128 9.42 25.54 6.52
CA ASP A 128 10.87 25.41 6.75
C ASP A 128 11.45 24.24 5.96
N TRP A 129 10.71 23.12 5.90
CA TRP A 129 11.13 21.91 5.21
C TRP A 129 9.95 20.98 4.96
N CYS A 130 10.06 20.14 3.91
CA CYS A 130 9.13 19.04 3.69
C CYS A 130 9.84 17.86 3.02
N ASN A 131 9.27 16.65 3.18
CA ASN A 131 9.73 15.46 2.47
C ASN A 131 9.02 15.33 1.12
N PRO A 132 9.55 14.51 0.18
CA PRO A 132 8.94 14.33 -1.16
C PRO A 132 7.50 13.82 -1.12
N VAL A 133 7.12 13.03 -0.10
CA VAL A 133 5.75 12.54 0.06
C VAL A 133 4.78 13.69 0.36
N ALA A 134 5.20 14.66 1.19
CA ALA A 134 4.39 15.86 1.44
C ALA A 134 4.24 16.73 0.19
N GLU A 135 5.31 16.86 -0.61
CA GLU A 135 5.23 17.55 -1.90
C GLU A 135 4.16 16.93 -2.79
N ASP A 136 4.12 15.58 -2.82
CA ASP A 136 3.15 14.83 -3.60
C ASP A 136 1.73 14.94 -3.04
N HIS A 137 1.56 14.81 -1.72
CA HIS A 137 0.27 14.87 -1.05
C HIS A 137 -0.40 16.24 -1.15
N LEU A 138 0.37 17.31 -0.93
CA LEU A 138 -0.16 18.68 -0.81
C LEU A 138 0.00 19.50 -2.09
N GLY A 139 0.75 18.98 -3.08
CA GLY A 139 1.03 19.69 -4.32
C GLY A 139 1.98 20.87 -4.14
N ILE A 140 2.86 20.85 -3.14
CA ILE A 140 3.88 21.85 -2.83
C ILE A 140 5.24 21.43 -3.39
N ARG A 141 6.19 22.36 -3.47
CA ARG A 141 7.58 22.10 -3.87
C ARG A 141 8.51 22.87 -2.96
N LEU A 142 9.32 22.18 -2.16
CA LEU A 142 10.23 22.83 -1.21
C LEU A 142 11.16 23.85 -1.88
N SER A 143 11.64 23.56 -3.09
CA SER A 143 12.54 24.45 -3.82
C SER A 143 11.92 25.79 -4.24
N ALA A 144 10.59 25.84 -4.40
CA ALA A 144 9.85 27.03 -4.83
C ALA A 144 9.06 27.67 -3.68
N ASP A 145 8.63 26.87 -2.72
CA ASP A 145 7.65 27.27 -1.70
C ASP A 145 8.24 27.43 -0.30
N HIS A 146 9.56 27.27 -0.15
CA HIS A 146 10.26 27.52 1.12
C HIS A 146 9.99 28.95 1.63
N GLY A 147 9.63 29.10 2.90
CA GLY A 147 9.28 30.37 3.52
C GLY A 147 7.88 30.90 3.16
N LEU A 148 7.14 30.24 2.28
CA LEU A 148 5.75 30.59 2.01
C LEU A 148 4.81 29.95 3.04
N ARG A 149 3.69 30.60 3.32
CA ARG A 149 2.67 30.04 4.20
C ARG A 149 1.98 28.85 3.57
N LEU A 150 1.96 27.70 4.27
CA LEU A 150 1.31 26.47 3.85
C LEU A 150 -0.19 26.69 3.52
N THR A 151 -0.87 27.54 4.29
CA THR A 151 -2.28 27.90 4.07
C THR A 151 -2.55 28.69 2.79
N ASN A 152 -1.52 29.34 2.21
CA ASN A 152 -1.65 30.05 0.93
C ASN A 152 -1.54 29.09 -0.27
N LEU A 153 -0.86 27.96 -0.08
CA LEU A 153 -0.64 26.94 -1.10
C LEU A 153 -1.79 25.91 -1.10
N VAL A 154 -2.14 25.42 0.07
CA VAL A 154 -3.27 24.49 0.26
C VAL A 154 -4.49 25.30 0.64
N ARG A 155 -5.26 25.73 -0.38
CA ARG A 155 -6.42 26.64 -0.23
C ARG A 155 -7.72 25.90 0.10
N ASP A 156 -7.67 24.92 0.95
CA ASP A 156 -8.85 24.21 1.43
C ASP A 156 -9.34 24.86 2.74
N PRO A 157 -10.63 25.27 2.84
CA PRO A 157 -11.14 25.95 4.02
C PRO A 157 -11.06 25.11 5.30
N GLU A 158 -11.28 23.79 5.23
CA GLU A 158 -11.19 22.89 6.39
C GLU A 158 -9.75 22.75 6.86
N PHE A 159 -8.81 22.63 5.92
CA PHE A 159 -7.38 22.57 6.20
C PHE A 159 -6.86 23.88 6.84
N ILE A 160 -7.25 25.02 6.27
CA ILE A 160 -6.88 26.34 6.81
C ILE A 160 -7.43 26.51 8.24
N ASN A 161 -8.72 26.25 8.45
CA ASN A 161 -9.35 26.34 9.75
C ASN A 161 -8.68 25.42 10.78
N TYR A 162 -8.33 24.20 10.40
CA TYR A 162 -7.64 23.25 11.26
C TYR A 162 -6.26 23.76 11.68
N LEU A 163 -5.44 24.23 10.76
CA LEU A 163 -4.11 24.75 11.05
C LEU A 163 -4.14 26.04 11.88
N THR A 164 -5.18 26.87 11.74
CA THR A 164 -5.27 28.16 12.45
C THR A 164 -6.00 28.08 13.79
N SER A 165 -6.73 26.99 14.06
CA SER A 165 -7.53 26.84 15.29
C SER A 165 -6.71 26.60 16.56
N ALA A 166 -5.44 26.28 16.45
CA ALA A 166 -4.54 25.90 17.56
C ALA A 166 -5.05 24.75 18.46
N HIS A 167 -6.09 24.00 18.02
CA HIS A 167 -6.63 22.86 18.72
C HIS A 167 -6.40 21.62 17.86
N PHE A 168 -5.32 20.90 18.12
CA PHE A 168 -4.89 19.73 17.32
C PHE A 168 -5.30 18.38 17.93
N ASP A 169 -6.27 18.38 18.86
CA ASP A 169 -6.75 17.16 19.53
C ASP A 169 -7.47 16.19 18.56
N ALA A 170 -8.06 16.73 17.50
CA ALA A 170 -8.74 15.94 16.47
C ALA A 170 -7.90 15.84 15.20
N VAL A 171 -8.01 14.72 14.51
CA VAL A 171 -7.38 14.49 13.22
C VAL A 171 -8.28 15.06 12.13
N LEU A 172 -7.73 15.82 11.19
CA LEU A 172 -8.47 16.29 10.02
C LEU A 172 -8.39 15.28 8.89
N VAL A 173 -9.54 14.92 8.33
CA VAL A 173 -9.61 14.18 7.05
C VAL A 173 -10.09 15.13 5.97
N PHE A 174 -9.28 15.39 4.97
CA PHE A 174 -9.64 16.28 3.86
C PHE A 174 -9.24 15.71 2.50
N ARG A 175 -9.84 16.26 1.44
CA ARG A 175 -9.57 15.86 0.05
C ARG A 175 -9.01 17.05 -0.72
N PRO A 176 -7.70 17.05 -1.03
CA PRO A 176 -7.07 18.17 -1.73
C PRO A 176 -7.73 18.46 -3.06
N LEU A 177 -8.15 19.72 -3.29
CA LEU A 177 -8.72 20.16 -4.57
C LEU A 177 -7.76 19.94 -5.75
N ALA A 178 -6.46 20.06 -5.50
CA ALA A 178 -5.41 19.85 -6.50
C ALA A 178 -5.28 18.39 -6.95
N ARG A 179 -5.79 17.40 -6.17
CA ARG A 179 -5.72 15.95 -6.45
C ARG A 179 -7.06 15.26 -6.18
N PRO A 180 -8.00 15.34 -7.13
CA PRO A 180 -9.28 14.65 -7.01
C PRO A 180 -9.07 13.14 -6.84
N GLY A 181 -9.67 12.59 -5.80
CA GLY A 181 -9.59 11.15 -5.50
C GLY A 181 -8.56 10.75 -4.44
N LEU A 182 -7.74 11.68 -3.94
CA LEU A 182 -6.87 11.49 -2.78
C LEU A 182 -7.62 11.91 -1.50
N ALA A 183 -7.60 11.06 -0.48
CA ALA A 183 -8.08 11.38 0.87
C ALA A 183 -6.89 11.39 1.82
N LEU A 184 -6.67 12.50 2.49
CA LEU A 184 -5.55 12.68 3.42
C LEU A 184 -6.06 12.82 4.85
N GLU A 185 -5.42 12.09 5.74
CA GLU A 185 -5.46 12.31 7.18
C GLU A 185 -4.34 13.28 7.54
N VAL A 186 -4.67 14.39 8.21
CA VAL A 186 -3.72 15.43 8.63
C VAL A 186 -3.69 15.50 10.13
N ARG A 187 -2.48 15.51 10.68
CA ARG A 187 -2.20 15.71 12.09
C ARG A 187 -1.12 16.79 12.25
N VAL A 188 -1.29 17.67 13.22
CA VAL A 188 -0.28 18.63 13.63
C VAL A 188 0.28 18.21 14.98
N VAL A 189 1.60 18.28 15.11
CA VAL A 189 2.33 17.95 16.34
C VAL A 189 3.31 19.08 16.62
N ASP A 190 3.22 19.66 17.80
CA ASP A 190 4.21 20.64 18.26
C ASP A 190 5.54 19.93 18.53
N PHE A 191 6.60 20.42 17.93
CA PHE A 191 7.92 19.77 17.95
C PHE A 191 8.93 20.55 18.80
N GLU A 192 8.96 21.87 18.65
CA GLU A 192 9.83 22.79 19.38
C GLU A 192 9.05 24.06 19.72
N PRO A 193 9.53 24.91 20.65
CA PRO A 193 8.98 26.26 20.80
C PRO A 193 8.98 26.97 19.46
N ALA A 194 7.82 27.39 18.99
CA ALA A 194 7.65 28.10 17.72
C ALA A 194 7.75 27.24 16.43
N ARG A 195 7.69 25.89 16.52
CA ARG A 195 7.70 24.99 15.35
C ARG A 195 6.73 23.85 15.49
N SER A 196 6.02 23.53 14.42
CA SER A 196 5.09 22.42 14.35
C SER A 196 5.37 21.52 13.15
N ILE A 197 5.07 20.25 13.30
CA ILE A 197 5.14 19.24 12.24
C ILE A 197 3.72 18.96 11.76
N VAL A 198 3.48 19.20 10.48
CA VAL A 198 2.25 18.77 9.80
C VAL A 198 2.51 17.42 9.15
N ILE A 199 1.82 16.39 9.61
CA ILE A 199 1.92 15.02 9.11
C ILE A 199 0.71 14.75 8.24
N THR A 200 0.92 14.26 7.02
CA THR A 200 -0.14 13.88 6.10
C THR A 200 -0.04 12.40 5.74
N ARG A 201 -1.14 11.67 5.84
CA ARG A 201 -1.21 10.25 5.53
C ARG A 201 -2.27 9.98 4.48
N ASP A 202 -1.92 9.26 3.43
CA ASP A 202 -2.89 8.80 2.44
C ASP A 202 -3.77 7.69 3.03
N ILE A 203 -5.06 8.01 3.18
CA ILE A 203 -6.09 7.08 3.66
C ILE A 203 -7.09 6.72 2.57
N THR A 204 -6.79 7.01 1.32
CA THR A 204 -7.71 6.82 0.19
C THR A 204 -8.24 5.39 0.10
N GLN A 205 -7.34 4.42 0.25
CA GLN A 205 -7.73 3.01 0.21
C GLN A 205 -8.63 2.62 1.40
N ARG A 206 -8.32 3.12 2.58
CA ARG A 206 -9.12 2.89 3.79
C ARG A 206 -10.52 3.51 3.65
N GLU A 207 -10.59 4.77 3.21
CA GLU A 207 -11.85 5.48 2.97
C GLU A 207 -12.72 4.76 1.91
N ARG A 208 -12.11 4.23 0.84
CA ARG A 208 -12.82 3.43 -0.18
C ARG A 208 -13.42 2.16 0.43
N VAL A 209 -12.65 1.43 1.22
CA VAL A 209 -13.13 0.21 1.89
C VAL A 209 -14.27 0.55 2.86
N ASP A 210 -14.12 1.61 3.65
CA ASP A 210 -15.15 2.04 4.61
C ASP A 210 -16.42 2.56 3.90
N ALA A 211 -16.28 3.25 2.75
CA ALA A 211 -17.41 3.66 1.93
C ALA A 211 -18.17 2.45 1.36
N VAL A 212 -17.46 1.50 0.76
CA VAL A 212 -18.07 0.25 0.25
C VAL A 212 -18.78 -0.51 1.37
N ARG A 213 -18.21 -0.55 2.57
CA ARG A 213 -18.84 -1.21 3.74
C ARG A 213 -20.10 -0.49 4.19
N ARG A 214 -20.08 0.86 4.27
CA ARG A 214 -21.26 1.66 4.62
C ARG A 214 -22.39 1.47 3.60
N ASP A 215 -22.06 1.54 2.32
CA ASP A 215 -23.01 1.35 1.21
C ASP A 215 -23.60 -0.07 1.24
N PHE A 216 -22.78 -1.08 1.55
CA PHE A 216 -23.24 -2.46 1.71
C PHE A 216 -24.27 -2.57 2.84
N ILE A 217 -23.99 -2.05 4.04
CA ILE A 217 -24.91 -2.11 5.20
C ILE A 217 -26.21 -1.35 4.88
N ALA A 218 -26.12 -0.18 4.26
CA ALA A 218 -27.30 0.61 3.86
C ALA A 218 -28.17 -0.17 2.86
N ASN A 219 -27.56 -0.77 1.83
CA ASN A 219 -28.27 -1.53 0.81
C ASN A 219 -28.92 -2.80 1.39
N VAL A 220 -28.23 -3.55 2.25
CA VAL A 220 -28.81 -4.70 2.96
C VAL A 220 -30.04 -4.28 3.75
N SER A 221 -29.95 -3.18 4.51
CA SER A 221 -31.05 -2.67 5.32
C SER A 221 -32.26 -2.29 4.45
N HIS A 222 -32.03 -1.66 3.31
CA HIS A 222 -33.09 -1.28 2.36
C HIS A 222 -33.74 -2.51 1.69
N GLU A 223 -32.91 -3.48 1.24
CA GLU A 223 -33.42 -4.70 0.56
C GLU A 223 -34.16 -5.66 1.51
N LEU A 224 -33.89 -5.60 2.82
CA LEU A 224 -34.65 -6.34 3.84
C LEU A 224 -35.90 -5.58 4.30
N ARG A 225 -35.85 -4.24 4.44
CA ARG A 225 -36.99 -3.45 4.90
C ARG A 225 -38.20 -3.53 3.96
N THR A 226 -37.97 -3.44 2.67
CA THR A 226 -39.05 -3.43 1.65
C THR A 226 -39.92 -4.68 1.72
N PRO A 227 -39.40 -5.92 1.61
CA PRO A 227 -40.22 -7.14 1.70
C PRO A 227 -40.87 -7.31 3.10
N LEU A 228 -40.17 -6.90 4.16
CA LEU A 228 -40.71 -6.97 5.52
C LEU A 228 -41.94 -6.06 5.68
N THR A 229 -41.89 -4.82 5.14
CA THR A 229 -43.03 -3.89 5.15
C THR A 229 -44.21 -4.47 4.39
N VAL A 230 -43.99 -5.16 3.27
CA VAL A 230 -45.08 -5.81 2.51
C VAL A 230 -45.69 -6.95 3.31
N VAL A 231 -44.85 -7.81 3.91
CA VAL A 231 -45.37 -8.92 4.77
C VAL A 231 -46.17 -8.39 5.95
N THR A 232 -45.65 -7.37 6.65
CA THR A 232 -46.34 -6.75 7.79
C THR A 232 -47.66 -6.12 7.38
N GLY A 233 -47.69 -5.36 6.27
CA GLY A 233 -48.89 -4.74 5.80
C GLY A 233 -50.00 -5.75 5.42
N PHE A 234 -49.66 -6.86 4.74
CA PHE A 234 -50.66 -7.91 4.49
C PHE A 234 -51.10 -8.65 5.76
N LEU A 235 -50.20 -8.83 6.72
CA LEU A 235 -50.58 -9.38 8.01
C LEU A 235 -51.56 -8.47 8.78
N GLU A 236 -51.35 -7.16 8.78
CA GLU A 236 -52.25 -6.19 9.38
C GLU A 236 -53.62 -6.24 8.72
N VAL A 237 -53.68 -6.27 7.37
CA VAL A 237 -54.94 -6.44 6.64
C VAL A 237 -55.64 -7.74 7.00
N LEU A 238 -54.93 -8.86 7.12
CA LEU A 238 -55.52 -10.15 7.49
C LEU A 238 -55.98 -10.21 8.95
N LEU A 239 -55.41 -9.40 9.84
CA LEU A 239 -55.81 -9.31 11.26
C LEU A 239 -57.02 -8.39 11.48
N ASP A 240 -57.13 -7.27 10.68
CA ASP A 240 -58.17 -6.28 10.85
C ASP A 240 -59.43 -6.54 10.00
N ALA A 241 -59.33 -7.39 8.99
CA ALA A 241 -60.37 -7.56 8.00
C ALA A 241 -61.60 -8.32 8.52
N GLN A 242 -62.78 -7.82 8.17
CA GLN A 242 -63.99 -8.63 8.06
C GLN A 242 -63.73 -9.80 7.08
N PRO A 243 -64.47 -10.93 7.18
CA PRO A 243 -64.12 -12.16 6.48
C PRO A 243 -63.95 -11.90 4.97
N GLU A 244 -62.65 -11.78 4.57
CA GLU A 244 -62.27 -11.78 3.16
C GLU A 244 -62.70 -13.09 2.50
N ASP A 245 -62.95 -13.03 1.20
CA ASP A 245 -63.15 -14.25 0.43
C ASP A 245 -61.87 -15.13 0.45
N ALA A 246 -62.06 -16.45 0.28
CA ALA A 246 -60.94 -17.40 0.36
C ALA A 246 -59.89 -17.15 -0.75
N ALA A 247 -60.26 -16.59 -1.90
CA ALA A 247 -59.37 -16.33 -3.02
C ALA A 247 -58.45 -15.13 -2.72
N THR A 248 -58.98 -14.02 -2.19
CA THR A 248 -58.22 -12.83 -1.78
C THR A 248 -57.22 -13.18 -0.66
N ARG A 249 -57.66 -13.96 0.34
CA ARG A 249 -56.80 -14.45 1.39
C ARG A 249 -55.63 -15.30 0.84
N GLN A 250 -55.96 -16.23 -0.06
CA GLN A 250 -54.93 -17.07 -0.68
C GLN A 250 -53.94 -16.25 -1.51
N HIS A 251 -54.39 -15.20 -2.17
CA HIS A 251 -53.55 -14.26 -2.91
C HIS A 251 -52.58 -13.51 -1.98
N HIS A 252 -53.08 -12.95 -0.88
CA HIS A 252 -52.25 -12.23 0.12
C HIS A 252 -51.21 -13.19 0.73
N LEU A 253 -51.58 -14.38 1.13
CA LEU A 253 -50.65 -15.42 1.63
C LEU A 253 -49.58 -15.76 0.59
N GLY A 254 -49.95 -15.86 -0.70
CA GLY A 254 -49.01 -16.10 -1.79
C GLY A 254 -47.97 -15.01 -1.90
N LEU A 255 -48.39 -13.73 -1.87
CA LEU A 255 -47.49 -12.57 -1.92
C LEU A 255 -46.55 -12.54 -0.71
N MET A 256 -47.05 -12.78 0.50
CA MET A 256 -46.23 -12.86 1.70
C MET A 256 -45.21 -14.00 1.62
N HIS A 257 -45.59 -15.18 1.13
CA HIS A 257 -44.70 -16.31 0.94
C HIS A 257 -43.57 -15.99 -0.06
N GLU A 258 -43.90 -15.28 -1.15
CA GLU A 258 -42.90 -14.83 -2.12
C GLU A 258 -41.89 -13.87 -1.50
N GLN A 259 -42.36 -12.90 -0.71
CA GLN A 259 -41.48 -11.96 -0.03
C GLN A 259 -40.58 -12.65 1.01
N ALA A 260 -41.12 -13.61 1.77
CA ALA A 260 -40.35 -14.42 2.71
C ALA A 260 -39.24 -15.22 2.00
N ARG A 261 -39.57 -15.87 0.89
CA ARG A 261 -38.56 -16.60 0.06
C ARG A 261 -37.50 -15.67 -0.52
N ARG A 262 -37.87 -14.43 -0.87
CA ARG A 262 -36.90 -13.42 -1.32
C ARG A 262 -35.95 -13.03 -0.21
N MET A 263 -36.44 -12.81 1.02
CA MET A 263 -35.59 -12.51 2.18
C MET A 263 -34.65 -13.67 2.49
N THR A 264 -35.11 -14.93 2.45
CA THR A 264 -34.27 -16.12 2.67
C THR A 264 -33.11 -16.16 1.68
N ARG A 265 -33.41 -16.01 0.38
CA ARG A 265 -32.35 -15.96 -0.66
C ARG A 265 -31.36 -14.81 -0.44
N LEU A 266 -31.83 -13.63 -0.05
CA LEU A 266 -30.94 -12.51 0.25
C LEU A 266 -29.98 -12.83 1.40
N VAL A 267 -30.50 -13.46 2.48
CA VAL A 267 -29.66 -13.87 3.62
C VAL A 267 -28.65 -14.94 3.22
N GLU A 268 -29.06 -15.93 2.42
CA GLU A 268 -28.16 -16.98 1.89
C GLU A 268 -27.04 -16.38 1.01
N ASP A 269 -27.37 -15.45 0.12
CA ASP A 269 -26.41 -14.73 -0.71
C ASP A 269 -25.42 -13.93 0.15
N LEU A 270 -25.89 -13.26 1.20
CA LEU A 270 -25.05 -12.49 2.14
C LEU A 270 -24.11 -13.41 2.93
N LEU A 271 -24.60 -14.54 3.43
CA LEU A 271 -23.77 -15.51 4.14
C LEU A 271 -22.71 -16.13 3.21
N THR A 272 -23.08 -16.44 1.97
CA THR A 272 -22.16 -16.94 0.96
C THR A 272 -21.07 -15.91 0.67
N LEU A 273 -21.44 -14.66 0.41
CA LEU A 273 -20.49 -13.58 0.16
C LEU A 273 -19.55 -13.35 1.36
N SER A 274 -20.10 -13.36 2.57
CA SER A 274 -19.31 -13.22 3.81
C SER A 274 -18.26 -14.34 3.97
N ARG A 275 -18.63 -15.59 3.65
CA ARG A 275 -17.70 -16.73 3.68
C ARG A 275 -16.61 -16.60 2.61
N LEU A 276 -16.96 -16.16 1.40
CA LEU A 276 -16.02 -15.99 0.29
C LEU A 276 -15.01 -14.86 0.55
N GLU A 277 -15.38 -13.84 1.34
CA GLU A 277 -14.52 -12.71 1.71
C GLU A 277 -13.64 -12.99 2.93
N SER A 278 -13.96 -14.01 3.70
CA SER A 278 -13.16 -14.41 4.86
C SER A 278 -11.82 -15.00 4.41
N LYS A 279 -10.71 -14.43 4.91
CA LYS A 279 -9.35 -14.93 4.65
C LYS A 279 -9.09 -16.33 5.27
N GLU A 280 -9.92 -16.75 6.20
CA GLU A 280 -9.78 -18.04 6.91
C GLU A 280 -10.39 -19.20 6.13
N SER A 281 -11.22 -18.93 5.12
CA SER A 281 -11.82 -19.97 4.28
C SER A 281 -10.80 -20.49 3.26
N THR A 282 -10.14 -21.59 3.58
CA THR A 282 -9.29 -22.31 2.61
C THR A 282 -10.14 -22.86 1.48
N LEU A 283 -9.71 -22.64 0.23
CA LEU A 283 -10.38 -23.21 -0.92
C LEU A 283 -10.20 -24.74 -0.88
N VAL A 284 -11.30 -25.47 -0.88
CA VAL A 284 -11.29 -26.91 -1.13
C VAL A 284 -10.84 -27.13 -2.57
N ASN A 285 -9.78 -27.93 -2.77
CA ASN A 285 -9.11 -28.05 -4.06
C ASN A 285 -9.28 -29.48 -4.63
N ASP A 286 -10.54 -29.95 -4.66
CA ASP A 286 -10.91 -31.26 -5.19
C ASP A 286 -10.93 -31.25 -6.72
N VAL A 287 -10.90 -32.45 -7.32
CA VAL A 287 -11.11 -32.59 -8.76
C VAL A 287 -12.62 -32.66 -9.03
N VAL A 288 -13.10 -31.67 -9.77
CA VAL A 288 -14.54 -31.52 -10.10
C VAL A 288 -14.78 -31.92 -11.54
N ASP A 289 -15.70 -32.88 -11.78
CA ASP A 289 -16.22 -33.21 -13.10
C ASP A 289 -17.16 -32.10 -13.58
N ILE A 290 -16.68 -31.29 -14.53
CA ILE A 290 -17.41 -30.14 -15.06
C ILE A 290 -18.57 -30.58 -15.96
N ARG A 291 -18.42 -31.69 -16.70
CA ARG A 291 -19.51 -32.22 -17.50
C ARG A 291 -20.72 -32.55 -16.61
N GLN A 292 -20.49 -33.25 -15.49
CA GLN A 292 -21.56 -33.59 -14.55
C GLN A 292 -22.15 -32.28 -13.94
N LEU A 293 -21.31 -31.36 -13.49
CA LEU A 293 -21.75 -30.10 -12.89
C LEU A 293 -22.61 -29.26 -13.85
N VAL A 294 -22.19 -29.11 -15.11
CA VAL A 294 -22.94 -28.34 -16.13
C VAL A 294 -24.26 -28.99 -16.46
N ARG A 295 -24.34 -30.35 -16.49
CA ARG A 295 -25.60 -31.05 -16.68
C ARG A 295 -26.56 -30.83 -15.51
N GLU A 296 -26.10 -30.94 -14.27
CA GLU A 296 -26.90 -30.69 -13.07
C GLU A 296 -27.47 -29.26 -13.08
N VAL A 297 -26.63 -28.27 -13.37
CA VAL A 297 -27.06 -26.86 -13.48
C VAL A 297 -28.04 -26.68 -14.65
N GLY A 298 -27.86 -27.42 -15.75
CA GLY A 298 -28.76 -27.43 -16.89
C GLY A 298 -30.14 -28.02 -16.55
N ASP A 299 -30.21 -29.10 -15.76
CA ASP A 299 -31.45 -29.69 -15.29
C ASP A 299 -32.18 -28.75 -14.32
N GLU A 300 -31.45 -28.10 -13.40
CA GLU A 300 -32.00 -27.04 -12.54
C GLU A 300 -32.56 -25.88 -13.40
N ALA A 301 -31.85 -25.48 -14.46
CA ALA A 301 -32.29 -24.44 -15.39
C ALA A 301 -33.63 -24.81 -16.07
N ARG A 302 -33.78 -26.07 -16.56
CA ARG A 302 -35.03 -26.56 -17.17
C ARG A 302 -36.17 -26.52 -16.17
N ALA A 303 -35.92 -26.99 -14.94
CA ALA A 303 -36.92 -26.95 -13.86
C ALA A 303 -37.34 -25.53 -13.52
N LEU A 304 -36.39 -24.60 -13.39
CA LEU A 304 -36.65 -23.19 -13.06
C LEU A 304 -37.35 -22.46 -14.20
N SER A 305 -36.99 -22.79 -15.45
CA SER A 305 -37.64 -22.25 -16.65
C SER A 305 -39.11 -22.69 -16.77
N ASN A 306 -39.47 -23.86 -16.23
CA ASN A 306 -40.83 -24.38 -16.29
C ASN A 306 -41.41 -24.36 -17.72
N GLY A 307 -40.59 -24.71 -18.72
CA GLY A 307 -40.97 -24.75 -20.12
C GLY A 307 -41.07 -23.43 -20.87
N ARG A 308 -40.76 -22.31 -20.20
CA ARG A 308 -40.79 -20.97 -20.81
C ARG A 308 -39.68 -20.72 -21.81
N HIS A 309 -38.52 -21.37 -21.66
CA HIS A 309 -37.33 -21.16 -22.48
C HIS A 309 -36.80 -22.48 -23.06
N ARG A 310 -36.12 -22.39 -24.21
CA ARG A 310 -35.38 -23.51 -24.78
C ARG A 310 -33.99 -23.55 -24.15
N VAL A 311 -33.75 -24.51 -23.24
CA VAL A 311 -32.46 -24.70 -22.59
C VAL A 311 -31.66 -25.78 -23.33
N VAL A 312 -30.51 -25.38 -23.90
CA VAL A 312 -29.53 -26.22 -24.59
C VAL A 312 -28.29 -26.39 -23.73
N VAL A 313 -27.80 -27.62 -23.59
CA VAL A 313 -26.60 -27.92 -22.79
C VAL A 313 -25.59 -28.65 -23.65
N ASP A 314 -24.41 -28.07 -23.80
CA ASP A 314 -23.26 -28.66 -24.50
C ASP A 314 -22.09 -28.74 -23.50
N ALA A 315 -21.84 -29.93 -22.97
CA ALA A 315 -20.84 -30.15 -21.93
C ALA A 315 -19.95 -31.35 -22.31
N PRO A 316 -18.86 -31.14 -23.06
CA PRO A 316 -17.84 -32.16 -23.26
C PRO A 316 -17.11 -32.48 -21.92
N PRO A 317 -16.38 -33.64 -21.87
CA PRO A 317 -15.59 -33.98 -20.69
C PRO A 317 -14.62 -32.88 -20.31
N GLY A 318 -14.49 -32.61 -19.01
CA GLY A 318 -13.55 -31.64 -18.47
C GLY A 318 -13.47 -31.75 -16.97
N PHE A 319 -12.28 -31.58 -16.43
CA PHE A 319 -12.01 -31.64 -14.99
C PHE A 319 -11.29 -30.40 -14.53
N VAL A 320 -11.69 -29.90 -13.35
CA VAL A 320 -11.12 -28.66 -12.76
C VAL A 320 -10.80 -28.90 -11.30
N ARG A 321 -9.66 -28.39 -10.83
CA ARG A 321 -9.33 -28.32 -9.40
C ARG A 321 -10.02 -27.14 -8.75
N GLY A 322 -10.92 -27.41 -7.78
CA GLY A 322 -11.64 -26.36 -7.09
C GLY A 322 -12.69 -26.89 -6.13
N SER A 323 -13.51 -25.99 -5.61
CA SER A 323 -14.65 -26.34 -4.76
C SER A 323 -15.88 -26.54 -5.65
N ARG A 324 -16.42 -27.78 -5.63
CA ARG A 324 -17.63 -28.12 -6.38
C ARG A 324 -18.82 -27.24 -6.02
N ASP A 325 -19.02 -26.99 -4.73
CA ASP A 325 -20.14 -26.19 -4.25
C ASP A 325 -20.02 -24.71 -4.67
N GLU A 326 -18.80 -24.14 -4.62
CA GLU A 326 -18.56 -22.78 -5.08
C GLU A 326 -18.79 -22.69 -6.60
N LEU A 327 -18.23 -23.60 -7.40
CA LEU A 327 -18.42 -23.61 -8.85
C LEU A 327 -19.90 -23.81 -9.23
N ARG A 328 -20.62 -24.71 -8.53
CA ARG A 328 -22.07 -24.90 -8.71
C ARG A 328 -22.82 -23.59 -8.41
N SER A 329 -22.49 -22.91 -7.33
CA SER A 329 -23.09 -21.61 -6.98
C SER A 329 -22.82 -20.55 -8.05
N ALA A 330 -21.59 -20.48 -8.58
CA ALA A 330 -21.24 -19.52 -9.63
C ALA A 330 -22.02 -19.81 -10.91
N PHE A 331 -22.03 -21.06 -11.40
CA PHE A 331 -22.72 -21.46 -12.63
C PHE A 331 -24.23 -21.29 -12.49
N GLY A 332 -24.81 -21.68 -11.35
CA GLY A 332 -26.23 -21.49 -11.03
C GLY A 332 -26.66 -20.02 -11.03
N ASN A 333 -25.83 -19.12 -10.51
CA ASN A 333 -26.10 -17.69 -10.55
C ASN A 333 -26.10 -17.12 -11.98
N LEU A 334 -25.17 -17.56 -12.85
CA LEU A 334 -25.17 -17.16 -14.27
C LEU A 334 -26.44 -17.63 -14.98
N VAL A 335 -26.80 -18.89 -14.78
CA VAL A 335 -27.97 -19.48 -15.39
C VAL A 335 -29.27 -18.89 -14.88
N SER A 336 -29.38 -18.63 -13.57
CA SER A 336 -30.54 -17.97 -12.98
C SER A 336 -30.74 -16.57 -13.55
N ASN A 337 -29.65 -15.83 -13.81
CA ASN A 337 -29.71 -14.53 -14.47
C ASN A 337 -30.22 -14.68 -15.93
N ALA A 338 -29.71 -15.62 -16.72
CA ALA A 338 -30.17 -15.87 -18.07
C ALA A 338 -31.69 -16.17 -18.12
N ILE A 339 -32.18 -17.04 -17.23
CA ILE A 339 -33.62 -17.36 -17.15
C ILE A 339 -34.46 -16.14 -16.78
N ARG A 340 -33.95 -15.29 -15.91
CA ARG A 340 -34.67 -14.10 -15.41
C ARG A 340 -34.84 -13.03 -16.47
N TYR A 341 -33.80 -12.83 -17.30
CA TYR A 341 -33.73 -11.72 -18.24
C TYR A 341 -34.04 -12.11 -19.69
N THR A 342 -34.35 -13.38 -19.93
CA THR A 342 -34.84 -13.88 -21.24
C THR A 342 -36.36 -13.88 -21.23
N PRO A 343 -37.02 -13.28 -22.21
CA PRO A 343 -38.46 -13.38 -22.38
C PRO A 343 -38.93 -14.81 -22.68
N ASP A 344 -40.21 -15.09 -22.43
CA ASP A 344 -40.82 -16.40 -22.77
C ASP A 344 -40.63 -16.73 -24.24
N GLY A 345 -40.26 -17.97 -24.54
CA GLY A 345 -39.96 -18.46 -25.90
C GLY A 345 -38.47 -18.24 -26.29
N GLY A 346 -37.68 -17.55 -25.49
CA GLY A 346 -36.26 -17.36 -25.76
C GLY A 346 -35.38 -18.60 -25.55
N GLN A 347 -34.13 -18.50 -25.93
CA GLN A 347 -33.13 -19.58 -25.82
C GLN A 347 -32.05 -19.25 -24.80
N ILE A 348 -31.65 -20.27 -24.06
CA ILE A 348 -30.53 -20.22 -23.10
C ILE A 348 -29.60 -21.36 -23.43
N GLU A 349 -28.34 -21.09 -23.66
CA GLU A 349 -27.34 -22.09 -24.03
C GLU A 349 -26.20 -22.11 -23.03
N LEU A 350 -25.94 -23.31 -22.49
CA LEU A 350 -24.90 -23.61 -21.52
C LEU A 350 -23.82 -24.41 -22.25
N ARG A 351 -22.59 -23.85 -22.33
CA ARG A 351 -21.46 -24.51 -23.00
C ARG A 351 -20.25 -24.59 -22.06
N TRP A 352 -19.62 -25.77 -22.09
CA TRP A 352 -18.27 -25.91 -21.56
C TRP A 352 -17.29 -26.07 -22.71
N LYS A 353 -16.20 -25.29 -22.70
CA LYS A 353 -15.09 -25.43 -23.63
C LYS A 353 -13.80 -25.47 -22.83
N GLN A 354 -12.90 -26.37 -23.20
CA GLN A 354 -11.58 -26.48 -22.58
C GLN A 354 -10.53 -26.44 -23.66
N SER A 355 -9.50 -25.60 -23.45
CA SER A 355 -8.28 -25.53 -24.26
C SER A 355 -7.07 -25.85 -23.38
N ASP A 356 -5.88 -25.86 -23.96
CA ASP A 356 -4.64 -26.06 -23.20
C ASP A 356 -4.34 -24.90 -22.24
N THR A 357 -4.93 -23.73 -22.46
CA THR A 357 -4.66 -22.51 -21.69
C THR A 357 -5.76 -22.14 -20.71
N GLU A 358 -7.01 -22.55 -20.96
CA GLU A 358 -8.15 -22.15 -20.15
C GLU A 358 -9.36 -23.05 -20.32
N GLY A 359 -10.21 -23.11 -19.26
CA GLY A 359 -11.55 -23.68 -19.30
C GLY A 359 -12.59 -22.56 -19.26
N ARG A 360 -13.62 -22.65 -20.10
CA ARG A 360 -14.64 -21.61 -20.27
C ARG A 360 -16.03 -22.20 -20.08
N PHE A 361 -16.77 -21.74 -19.08
CA PHE A 361 -18.19 -22.00 -18.96
C PHE A 361 -18.97 -20.78 -19.45
N GLU A 362 -19.66 -20.95 -20.57
CA GLU A 362 -20.43 -19.90 -21.26
C GLU A 362 -21.92 -20.10 -21.02
N VAL A 363 -22.61 -19.03 -20.63
CA VAL A 363 -24.08 -18.97 -20.60
C VAL A 363 -24.50 -17.86 -21.55
N ALA A 364 -25.05 -18.25 -22.70
CA ALA A 364 -25.59 -17.35 -23.71
C ALA A 364 -27.12 -17.33 -23.64
N ASP A 365 -27.70 -16.14 -23.66
CA ASP A 365 -29.14 -15.93 -23.63
C ASP A 365 -29.58 -15.00 -24.79
N THR A 366 -30.82 -15.16 -25.24
CA THR A 366 -31.48 -14.28 -26.21
C THR A 366 -32.40 -13.27 -25.51
N GLY A 367 -31.91 -12.74 -24.39
CA GLY A 367 -32.67 -11.82 -23.54
C GLY A 367 -32.64 -10.38 -24.00
N ILE A 368 -33.02 -9.49 -23.11
CA ILE A 368 -33.11 -8.04 -23.38
C ILE A 368 -31.76 -7.37 -23.69
N GLY A 369 -30.64 -8.03 -23.37
CA GLY A 369 -29.30 -7.44 -23.49
C GLY A 369 -29.03 -6.33 -22.48
N ILE A 370 -27.80 -5.83 -22.47
CA ILE A 370 -27.28 -4.87 -21.50
C ILE A 370 -26.51 -3.78 -22.22
N ALA A 371 -26.77 -2.51 -21.88
CA ALA A 371 -26.03 -1.38 -22.45
C ALA A 371 -24.58 -1.32 -21.95
N ALA A 372 -23.64 -0.93 -22.82
CA ALA A 372 -22.22 -0.96 -22.57
C ALA A 372 -21.80 -0.21 -21.30
N GLU A 373 -22.48 0.89 -20.96
CA GLU A 373 -22.22 1.71 -19.77
C GLU A 373 -22.43 0.96 -18.44
N HIS A 374 -23.21 -0.13 -18.45
CA HIS A 374 -23.49 -0.93 -17.27
C HIS A 374 -22.56 -2.12 -17.10
N LEU A 375 -21.90 -2.59 -18.18
CA LEU A 375 -21.13 -3.86 -18.17
C LEU A 375 -20.03 -3.90 -17.09
N SER A 376 -19.29 -2.81 -16.91
CA SER A 376 -18.21 -2.72 -15.92
C SER A 376 -18.70 -2.77 -14.47
N ARG A 377 -19.98 -2.42 -14.24
CA ARG A 377 -20.59 -2.30 -12.91
C ARG A 377 -21.44 -3.51 -12.50
N LEU A 378 -21.73 -4.42 -13.41
CA LEU A 378 -22.62 -5.56 -13.15
C LEU A 378 -22.17 -6.45 -11.99
N THR A 379 -20.87 -6.49 -11.71
CA THR A 379 -20.29 -7.26 -10.61
C THR A 379 -20.18 -6.49 -9.29
N GLU A 380 -20.63 -5.21 -9.25
CA GLU A 380 -20.76 -4.45 -8.02
C GLU A 380 -21.92 -5.02 -7.18
N ARG A 381 -21.77 -5.03 -5.86
CA ARG A 381 -22.81 -5.51 -4.94
C ARG A 381 -24.05 -4.64 -5.03
N PHE A 382 -25.23 -5.27 -5.10
CA PHE A 382 -26.55 -4.61 -5.23
C PHE A 382 -26.72 -3.77 -6.49
N TYR A 383 -25.80 -3.85 -7.46
CA TYR A 383 -25.94 -3.13 -8.70
C TYR A 383 -27.02 -3.78 -9.58
N ARG A 384 -27.86 -2.94 -10.16
CA ARG A 384 -28.97 -3.36 -11.03
C ARG A 384 -29.19 -2.28 -12.08
N VAL A 385 -29.34 -2.69 -13.35
CA VAL A 385 -29.55 -1.77 -14.48
C VAL A 385 -30.90 -1.05 -14.33
N ASP A 386 -31.96 -1.77 -13.93
CA ASP A 386 -33.30 -1.22 -13.74
C ASP A 386 -33.88 -1.67 -12.39
N LYS A 387 -34.07 -0.71 -11.47
CA LYS A 387 -34.61 -0.97 -10.12
C LYS A 387 -36.12 -1.29 -10.12
N SER A 388 -36.87 -0.89 -11.13
CA SER A 388 -38.32 -1.10 -11.20
C SER A 388 -38.67 -2.51 -11.70
N ARG A 389 -38.17 -2.90 -12.84
CA ARG A 389 -38.39 -4.23 -13.45
C ARG A 389 -37.81 -5.38 -12.58
N SER A 390 -36.71 -5.13 -11.94
CA SER A 390 -36.05 -6.17 -11.13
C SER A 390 -36.69 -6.36 -9.75
N ARG A 391 -37.66 -5.56 -9.31
CA ARG A 391 -38.50 -5.89 -8.14
C ARG A 391 -39.49 -6.99 -8.48
N GLU A 392 -40.04 -7.02 -9.68
CA GLU A 392 -40.94 -8.06 -10.18
C GLU A 392 -40.21 -9.39 -10.39
N THR A 393 -38.95 -9.36 -10.80
CA THR A 393 -38.15 -10.57 -11.08
C THR A 393 -37.37 -11.11 -9.87
N GLY A 394 -37.41 -10.44 -8.71
CA GLY A 394 -36.89 -10.97 -7.43
C GLY A 394 -35.36 -11.12 -7.32
N GLY A 395 -34.56 -10.34 -8.08
CA GLY A 395 -33.11 -10.37 -7.99
C GLY A 395 -32.56 -9.65 -6.75
N THR A 396 -31.55 -10.20 -6.12
CA THR A 396 -30.85 -9.61 -4.96
C THR A 396 -29.79 -8.59 -5.36
N GLY A 397 -29.27 -8.64 -6.60
CA GLY A 397 -28.12 -7.86 -7.05
C GLY A 397 -26.78 -8.35 -6.45
N LEU A 398 -26.74 -9.51 -5.83
CA LEU A 398 -25.54 -10.12 -5.25
C LEU A 398 -24.98 -11.26 -6.10
N GLY A 399 -25.79 -11.91 -6.96
CA GLY A 399 -25.40 -13.10 -7.69
C GLY A 399 -24.13 -12.95 -8.53
N LEU A 400 -23.99 -11.86 -9.32
CA LEU A 400 -22.77 -11.63 -10.12
C LEU A 400 -21.57 -11.23 -9.26
N ALA A 401 -21.77 -10.57 -8.12
CA ALA A 401 -20.70 -10.34 -7.15
C ALA A 401 -20.20 -11.66 -6.55
N ILE A 402 -21.11 -12.59 -6.23
CA ILE A 402 -20.76 -13.95 -5.77
C ILE A 402 -19.98 -14.68 -6.85
N VAL A 403 -20.44 -14.67 -8.11
CA VAL A 403 -19.73 -15.27 -9.25
C VAL A 403 -18.29 -14.74 -9.32
N ARG A 404 -18.11 -13.42 -9.30
CA ARG A 404 -16.80 -12.79 -9.35
C ARG A 404 -15.89 -13.24 -8.20
N HIS A 405 -16.39 -13.28 -6.96
CA HIS A 405 -15.60 -13.71 -5.81
C HIS A 405 -15.22 -15.19 -5.91
N ILE A 406 -16.11 -16.06 -6.34
CA ILE A 406 -15.82 -17.48 -6.55
C ILE A 406 -14.74 -17.64 -7.62
N LEU A 407 -14.87 -16.97 -8.76
CA LEU A 407 -13.88 -17.06 -9.84
C LEU A 407 -12.51 -16.55 -9.38
N LEU A 408 -12.46 -15.42 -8.67
CA LEU A 408 -11.20 -14.88 -8.10
C LEU A 408 -10.53 -15.89 -7.14
N ARG A 409 -11.28 -16.63 -6.34
CA ARG A 409 -10.73 -17.69 -5.46
C ARG A 409 -10.19 -18.89 -6.27
N HIS A 410 -10.70 -19.08 -7.48
CA HIS A 410 -10.23 -20.11 -8.43
C HIS A 410 -9.22 -19.54 -9.45
N ASP A 411 -8.60 -18.39 -9.18
CA ASP A 411 -7.66 -17.68 -10.07
C ASP A 411 -8.25 -17.35 -11.45
N GLY A 412 -9.58 -17.37 -11.56
CA GLY A 412 -10.34 -17.11 -12.77
C GLY A 412 -10.96 -15.72 -12.81
N TRP A 413 -11.69 -15.44 -13.89
CA TRP A 413 -12.39 -14.17 -14.09
C TRP A 413 -13.70 -14.35 -14.86
N LEU A 414 -14.54 -13.31 -14.83
CA LEU A 414 -15.81 -13.26 -15.57
C LEU A 414 -15.66 -12.32 -16.78
N GLU A 415 -16.02 -12.82 -17.96
CA GLU A 415 -16.16 -12.05 -19.18
C GLU A 415 -17.65 -11.85 -19.48
N ILE A 416 -18.03 -10.67 -19.97
CA ILE A 416 -19.41 -10.33 -20.27
C ILE A 416 -19.44 -9.67 -21.66
N ALA A 417 -20.20 -10.24 -22.58
CA ALA A 417 -20.50 -9.68 -23.88
C ALA A 417 -22.02 -9.55 -24.01
N SER A 418 -22.52 -8.36 -24.37
CA SER A 418 -23.95 -8.14 -24.50
C SER A 418 -24.26 -7.01 -25.47
N THR A 419 -25.36 -7.17 -26.22
CA THR A 419 -25.93 -6.17 -27.10
C THR A 419 -27.42 -6.01 -26.76
N VAL A 420 -27.87 -4.78 -26.59
CA VAL A 420 -29.27 -4.48 -26.27
C VAL A 420 -30.19 -5.02 -27.37
N GLY A 421 -31.17 -5.84 -26.98
CA GLY A 421 -32.15 -6.45 -27.88
C GLY A 421 -31.70 -7.76 -28.55
N GLU A 422 -30.44 -8.17 -28.41
CA GLU A 422 -29.91 -9.43 -28.98
C GLU A 422 -29.65 -10.50 -27.92
N GLY A 423 -29.35 -10.08 -26.68
CA GLY A 423 -29.05 -10.96 -25.55
C GLY A 423 -27.68 -10.73 -24.92
N SER A 424 -27.28 -11.66 -24.08
CA SER A 424 -26.01 -11.60 -23.35
C SER A 424 -25.27 -12.94 -23.34
N THR A 425 -23.94 -12.86 -23.23
CA THR A 425 -23.09 -14.04 -22.98
C THR A 425 -22.22 -13.75 -21.77
N PHE A 426 -22.38 -14.56 -20.75
CA PHE A 426 -21.55 -14.53 -19.53
C PHE A 426 -20.62 -15.74 -19.57
N THR A 427 -19.31 -15.49 -19.46
CA THR A 427 -18.29 -16.53 -19.52
C THR A 427 -17.46 -16.53 -18.23
N ALA A 428 -17.57 -17.62 -17.47
CA ALA A 428 -16.67 -17.91 -16.36
C ALA A 428 -15.41 -18.59 -16.91
N VAL A 429 -14.25 -17.93 -16.77
CA VAL A 429 -12.96 -18.41 -17.27
C VAL A 429 -12.11 -18.91 -16.13
N LEU A 430 -11.57 -20.11 -16.27
CA LEU A 430 -10.66 -20.76 -15.32
C LEU A 430 -9.31 -21.00 -16.01
N PRO A 431 -8.16 -20.59 -15.39
CA PRO A 431 -6.84 -20.71 -16.01
C PRO A 431 -6.36 -22.16 -16.12
N ALA A 432 -5.37 -22.41 -16.99
CA ALA A 432 -4.75 -23.73 -17.19
C ALA A 432 -4.29 -24.40 -15.87
N ALA A 433 -3.82 -23.62 -14.91
CA ALA A 433 -3.38 -24.13 -13.61
C ALA A 433 -4.47 -24.85 -12.81
N ARG A 434 -5.75 -24.59 -13.13
CA ARG A 434 -6.91 -25.24 -12.51
C ARG A 434 -7.44 -26.41 -13.34
N LEU A 435 -7.02 -26.58 -14.59
CA LEU A 435 -7.46 -27.67 -15.45
C LEU A 435 -6.71 -28.96 -15.10
N VAL A 436 -7.44 -30.09 -15.20
CA VAL A 436 -6.87 -31.43 -15.05
C VAL A 436 -7.02 -32.14 -16.40
N ALA A 437 -5.94 -32.76 -16.87
CA ALA A 437 -5.99 -33.50 -18.11
C ALA A 437 -6.92 -34.70 -17.99
N VAL A 438 -7.78 -34.91 -18.98
CA VAL A 438 -8.72 -36.03 -18.98
C VAL A 438 -8.00 -37.39 -18.88
N ALA A 439 -6.78 -37.47 -19.46
CA ALA A 439 -5.96 -38.69 -19.41
C ALA A 439 -5.43 -39.02 -17.99
N ASP A 440 -5.27 -38.02 -17.10
CA ASP A 440 -4.78 -38.23 -15.74
C ASP A 440 -5.89 -38.77 -14.81
N PHE A 441 -7.16 -38.57 -15.16
CA PHE A 441 -8.30 -39.00 -14.34
C PHE A 441 -8.63 -40.48 -14.56
N ASP A 442 -8.55 -40.99 -15.79
CA ASP A 442 -8.78 -42.41 -16.12
C ASP A 442 -7.75 -43.34 -15.45
N LEU A 443 -6.57 -42.84 -15.05
CA LEU A 443 -5.55 -43.62 -14.34
C LEU A 443 -5.77 -43.66 -12.81
N ALA A 444 -6.51 -42.70 -12.23
CA ALA A 444 -6.75 -42.66 -10.80
C ALA A 444 -7.94 -43.51 -10.33
N ASP A 445 -8.92 -43.76 -11.21
CA ASP A 445 -10.06 -44.65 -10.95
C ASP A 445 -9.75 -46.12 -11.28
N ALA A 446 -8.59 -46.42 -11.89
CA ALA A 446 -8.15 -47.76 -12.26
C ALA A 446 -7.12 -48.35 -11.26
N ALA A 447 -6.76 -47.64 -10.19
CA ALA A 447 -5.85 -48.09 -9.14
C ALA A 447 -6.56 -48.16 -7.77
#